data_55452125d08fb289cbe3cd43c7538913
#
_entry.id   55452125d08fb289cbe3cd43c7538913
#
_cell.length_a   1.000
_cell.length_b   1.000
_cell.length_c   1.000
_cell.angle_alpha   90.00
_cell.angle_beta   90.00
_cell.angle_gamma   90.00
#
_symmetry.space_group_name_H-M   'P 1'
#
loop_
_entity.id
_entity.type
_entity.pdbx_description
1 polymer ?
#
loop_
_entity_poly.entity_id
_entity_poly.type
_entity_poly.pdbx_seq_one_letter_code
_entity_poly.pdbx_strand_id
1 'polypeptide(L)'
;MSLHENLLGGPPPTLLPDDPTTRSELERGDDPDQVVRRHPQSSLAWAVLADDAWNQGRVVESYAFARVGYHRGLDALRRNGWKGHGPVPWSHEPNRGFLRCLNALQ
;
A
#
# COMPACT_ATOMS: atom_id res chain seq x y z
N MET A 1 0.94 16.22 -18.48
CA MET A 1 2.02 16.95 -17.79
C MET A 1 3.20 17.13 -18.72
N SER A 2 3.78 18.28 -18.72
CA SER A 2 4.90 18.57 -19.60
C SER A 2 6.23 18.24 -18.90
N LEU A 3 7.27 18.03 -19.70
CA LEU A 3 8.64 17.90 -19.22
C LEU A 3 9.06 19.14 -18.41
N HIS A 4 8.56 20.31 -18.81
CA HIS A 4 8.85 21.56 -18.13
C HIS A 4 8.36 21.54 -16.67
N GLU A 5 7.17 21.00 -16.42
CA GLU A 5 6.66 20.86 -15.05
C GLU A 5 7.54 19.93 -14.21
N ASN A 6 8.02 18.83 -14.79
CA ASN A 6 8.92 17.91 -14.08
C ASN A 6 10.22 18.60 -13.69
N LEU A 7 10.77 19.45 -14.56
CA LEU A 7 12.02 20.16 -14.27
C LEU A 7 11.83 21.19 -13.15
N LEU A 8 10.66 21.80 -13.05
CA LEU A 8 10.38 22.84 -12.06
C LEU A 8 9.81 22.28 -10.77
N GLY A 9 9.04 21.23 -10.85
CA GLY A 9 8.31 20.66 -9.72
C GLY A 9 8.95 19.45 -9.06
N GLY A 10 10.15 19.06 -9.52
CA GLY A 10 10.83 17.87 -9.02
C GLY A 10 10.35 16.59 -9.71
N PRO A 11 10.58 15.42 -9.09
CA PRO A 11 10.23 14.15 -9.70
C PRO A 11 8.72 13.99 -9.87
N PRO A 12 8.29 13.28 -10.93
CA PRO A 12 6.85 13.02 -11.11
C PRO A 12 6.32 12.09 -10.02
N PRO A 13 5.00 12.09 -9.78
CA PRO A 13 4.40 11.16 -8.84
C PRO A 13 4.52 9.72 -9.33
N THR A 14 4.66 8.79 -8.37
CA THR A 14 4.64 7.36 -8.67
C THR A 14 3.21 6.85 -8.44
N LEU A 15 2.67 6.20 -9.47
CA LEU A 15 1.31 5.68 -9.48
C LEU A 15 1.37 4.18 -9.65
N LEU A 16 0.99 3.44 -8.59
CA LEU A 16 0.99 1.98 -8.66
C LEU A 16 -0.15 1.48 -9.57
N PRO A 17 0.04 0.33 -10.23
CA PRO A 17 -1.02 -0.27 -11.02
C PRO A 17 -2.19 -0.70 -10.12
N ASP A 18 -3.39 -0.66 -10.67
CA ASP A 18 -4.58 -1.11 -9.96
C ASP A 18 -4.56 -2.64 -9.79
N ASP A 19 -5.13 -3.10 -8.69
CA ASP A 19 -5.32 -4.52 -8.40
C ASP A 19 -6.81 -4.74 -8.05
N PRO A 20 -7.68 -4.76 -9.05
CA PRO A 20 -9.11 -4.87 -8.79
C PRO A 20 -9.52 -6.19 -8.16
N THR A 21 -8.80 -7.27 -8.41
CA THR A 21 -9.11 -8.58 -7.82
C THR A 21 -8.99 -8.54 -6.30
N THR A 22 -7.84 -8.10 -5.78
CA THR A 22 -7.63 -8.01 -4.33
C THR A 22 -8.60 -7.03 -3.71
N ARG A 23 -8.79 -5.87 -4.32
CA ARG A 23 -9.72 -4.87 -3.82
C ARG A 23 -11.15 -5.42 -3.73
N SER A 24 -11.62 -6.12 -4.76
CA SER A 24 -12.96 -6.71 -4.77
C SER A 24 -13.14 -7.76 -3.68
N GLU A 25 -12.13 -8.59 -3.45
CA GLU A 25 -12.19 -9.59 -2.38
C GLU A 25 -12.36 -8.96 -1.02
N LEU A 26 -11.61 -7.88 -0.77
CA LEU A 26 -11.70 -7.16 0.50
C LEU A 26 -13.05 -6.43 0.65
N GLU A 27 -13.53 -5.81 -0.41
CA GLU A 27 -14.79 -5.08 -0.40
C GLU A 27 -16.00 -5.99 -0.15
N ARG A 28 -15.97 -7.22 -0.67
CA ARG A 28 -17.05 -8.17 -0.41
C ARG A 28 -16.97 -8.85 0.95
N GLY A 29 -15.95 -8.53 1.75
CA GLY A 29 -15.84 -9.01 3.13
C GLY A 29 -15.09 -10.32 3.31
N ASP A 30 -14.27 -10.75 2.34
CA ASP A 30 -13.42 -11.92 2.53
C ASP A 30 -12.51 -11.71 3.73
N ASP A 31 -12.20 -12.81 4.44
CA ASP A 31 -11.29 -12.77 5.57
C ASP A 31 -9.93 -12.23 5.14
N PRO A 32 -9.44 -11.14 5.74
CA PRO A 32 -8.15 -10.55 5.36
C PRO A 32 -6.97 -11.53 5.45
N ASP A 33 -6.99 -12.46 6.41
CA ASP A 33 -5.97 -13.49 6.52
C ASP A 33 -5.93 -14.35 5.25
N GLN A 34 -7.09 -14.74 4.72
CA GLN A 34 -7.16 -15.51 3.50
C GLN A 34 -6.76 -14.68 2.28
N VAL A 35 -7.09 -13.41 2.26
CA VAL A 35 -6.74 -12.52 1.14
C VAL A 35 -5.23 -12.35 1.05
N VAL A 36 -4.52 -12.13 2.18
CA VAL A 36 -3.05 -12.02 2.13
C VAL A 36 -2.38 -13.32 1.72
N ARG A 37 -2.99 -14.47 2.02
CA ARG A 37 -2.45 -15.77 1.57
C ARG A 37 -2.54 -15.91 0.07
N ARG A 38 -3.61 -15.41 -0.54
CA ARG A 38 -3.79 -15.43 -2.00
C ARG A 38 -2.99 -14.34 -2.71
N HIS A 39 -2.81 -13.20 -2.03
CA HIS A 39 -2.18 -11.99 -2.62
C HIS A 39 -1.11 -11.42 -1.68
N PRO A 40 -0.03 -12.17 -1.41
CA PRO A 40 0.96 -11.76 -0.39
C PRO A 40 1.75 -10.50 -0.76
N GLN A 41 1.68 -10.07 -2.01
CA GLN A 41 2.37 -8.86 -2.46
C GLN A 41 1.49 -7.61 -2.37
N SER A 42 0.22 -7.77 -1.99
CA SER A 42 -0.71 -6.64 -1.89
C SER A 42 -0.54 -5.89 -0.58
N SER A 43 0.02 -4.69 -0.62
CA SER A 43 0.08 -3.84 0.57
C SER A 43 -1.30 -3.51 1.12
N LEU A 44 -2.31 -3.40 0.26
CA LEU A 44 -3.69 -3.16 0.70
C LEU A 44 -4.20 -4.31 1.57
N ALA A 45 -3.99 -5.55 1.15
CA ALA A 45 -4.42 -6.71 1.93
C ALA A 45 -3.75 -6.75 3.30
N TRP A 46 -2.45 -6.46 3.35
CA TRP A 46 -1.73 -6.39 4.63
C TRP A 46 -2.22 -5.23 5.50
N ALA A 47 -2.55 -4.08 4.90
CA ALA A 47 -3.08 -2.95 5.66
C ALA A 47 -4.42 -3.30 6.31
N VAL A 48 -5.31 -3.96 5.59
CA VAL A 48 -6.60 -4.38 6.13
C VAL A 48 -6.42 -5.40 7.25
N LEU A 49 -5.50 -6.36 7.07
CA LEU A 49 -5.19 -7.34 8.10
C LEU A 49 -4.62 -6.67 9.35
N ALA A 50 -3.77 -5.67 9.18
CA ALA A 50 -3.20 -4.91 10.28
C ALA A 50 -4.29 -4.17 11.06
N ASP A 51 -5.23 -3.53 10.37
CA ASP A 51 -6.34 -2.83 10.99
C ASP A 51 -7.24 -3.80 11.77
N ASP A 52 -7.49 -4.98 11.20
CA ASP A 52 -8.28 -6.01 11.85
C ASP A 52 -7.63 -6.47 13.16
N ALA A 53 -6.32 -6.72 13.13
CA ALA A 53 -5.56 -7.08 14.33
C ALA A 53 -5.59 -5.97 15.37
N TRP A 54 -5.43 -4.71 14.96
CA TRP A 54 -5.50 -3.56 15.84
C TRP A 54 -6.85 -3.49 16.55
N ASN A 55 -7.94 -3.67 15.80
CA ASN A 55 -9.29 -3.61 16.34
C ASN A 55 -9.58 -4.74 17.34
N GLN A 56 -8.83 -5.83 17.27
CA GLN A 56 -8.92 -6.95 18.19
C GLN A 56 -7.96 -6.82 19.38
N GLY A 57 -7.23 -5.72 19.50
CA GLY A 57 -6.26 -5.51 20.56
C GLY A 57 -4.93 -6.24 20.35
N ARG A 58 -4.71 -6.84 19.19
CA ARG A 58 -3.48 -7.58 18.86
C ARG A 58 -2.45 -6.62 18.28
N VAL A 59 -1.88 -5.79 19.14
CA VAL A 59 -1.05 -4.64 18.76
C VAL A 59 0.25 -5.08 18.07
N VAL A 60 0.93 -6.09 18.60
CA VAL A 60 2.19 -6.58 18.02
C VAL A 60 1.96 -7.17 16.65
N GLU A 61 0.90 -7.96 16.48
CA GLU A 61 0.55 -8.53 15.19
C GLU A 61 0.17 -7.46 14.18
N SER A 62 -0.59 -6.44 14.63
CA SER A 62 -0.94 -5.31 13.77
C SER A 62 0.32 -4.62 13.24
N TYR A 63 1.29 -4.35 14.09
CA TYR A 63 2.56 -3.76 13.68
C TYR A 63 3.29 -4.66 12.68
N ALA A 64 3.36 -5.97 12.95
CA ALA A 64 4.06 -6.91 12.08
C ALA A 64 3.41 -6.95 10.68
N PHE A 65 2.09 -6.99 10.62
CA PHE A 65 1.36 -7.00 9.34
C PHE A 65 1.56 -5.70 8.56
N ALA A 66 1.49 -4.56 9.25
CA ALA A 66 1.74 -3.26 8.62
C ALA A 66 3.17 -3.18 8.07
N ARG A 67 4.13 -3.74 8.78
CA ARG A 67 5.52 -3.75 8.33
C ARG A 67 5.71 -4.59 7.08
N VAL A 68 5.09 -5.77 7.00
CA VAL A 68 5.13 -6.58 5.79
C VAL A 68 4.50 -5.81 4.62
N GLY A 69 3.33 -5.21 4.82
CA GLY A 69 2.65 -4.43 3.79
C GLY A 69 3.46 -3.22 3.34
N TYR A 70 4.14 -2.57 4.27
CA TYR A 70 5.04 -1.46 3.94
C TYR A 70 6.15 -1.93 2.99
N HIS A 71 6.81 -3.04 3.31
CA HIS A 71 7.89 -3.56 2.47
C HIS A 71 7.38 -4.05 1.11
N ARG A 72 6.21 -4.67 1.05
CA ARG A 72 5.60 -5.06 -0.23
C ARG A 72 5.29 -3.83 -1.09
N GLY A 73 4.79 -2.79 -0.45
CA GLY A 73 4.53 -1.52 -1.15
C GLY A 73 5.81 -0.86 -1.66
N LEU A 74 6.88 -0.87 -0.86
CA LEU A 74 8.19 -0.37 -1.31
C LEU A 74 8.68 -1.13 -2.53
N ASP A 75 8.58 -2.46 -2.51
CA ASP A 75 8.98 -3.28 -3.66
C ASP A 75 8.21 -2.87 -4.92
N ALA A 76 6.91 -2.69 -4.80
CA ALA A 76 6.06 -2.28 -5.92
C ALA A 76 6.42 -0.88 -6.42
N LEU A 77 6.65 0.06 -5.51
CA LEU A 77 7.03 1.43 -5.89
C LEU A 77 8.35 1.44 -6.63
N ARG A 78 9.33 0.68 -6.16
CA ARG A 78 10.63 0.58 -6.81
C ARG A 78 10.52 -0.02 -8.21
N ARG A 79 9.69 -1.05 -8.37
CA ARG A 79 9.44 -1.64 -9.70
C ARG A 79 8.77 -0.64 -10.64
N ASN A 80 8.06 0.35 -10.10
CA ASN A 80 7.39 1.38 -10.89
C ASN A 80 8.17 2.70 -10.94
N GLY A 81 9.47 2.65 -10.63
CA GLY A 81 10.39 3.75 -10.87
C GLY A 81 10.63 4.71 -9.71
N TRP A 82 10.00 4.49 -8.55
CA TRP A 82 10.23 5.35 -7.39
C TRP A 82 11.63 5.11 -6.81
N LYS A 83 12.35 6.20 -6.55
CA LYS A 83 13.76 6.14 -6.10
C LYS A 83 13.94 6.67 -4.68
N GLY A 84 12.90 6.60 -3.86
CA GLY A 84 12.96 7.04 -2.47
C GLY A 84 12.57 8.49 -2.26
N HIS A 85 12.27 9.23 -3.32
CA HIS A 85 11.81 10.61 -3.25
C HIS A 85 10.82 10.89 -4.36
N GLY A 86 10.03 11.95 -4.19
CA GLY A 86 8.95 12.29 -5.08
C GLY A 86 7.61 11.78 -4.54
N PRO A 87 6.51 12.36 -5.03
CA PRO A 87 5.19 12.08 -4.46
C PRO A 87 4.70 10.65 -4.68
N VAL A 88 4.04 10.12 -3.66
CA VAL A 88 3.23 8.90 -3.73
C VAL A 88 1.83 9.34 -3.28
N PRO A 89 1.02 9.87 -4.21
CA PRO A 89 -0.19 10.58 -3.81
C PRO A 89 -1.30 9.66 -3.32
N TRP A 90 -1.97 10.08 -2.25
CA TRP A 90 -3.15 9.42 -1.71
C TRP A 90 -4.33 9.43 -2.68
N SER A 91 -4.43 10.45 -3.52
CA SER A 91 -5.52 10.59 -4.49
C SER A 91 -5.57 9.42 -5.49
N HIS A 92 -4.42 8.79 -5.74
CA HIS A 92 -4.37 7.60 -6.57
C HIS A 92 -4.67 6.38 -5.71
N GLU A 93 -5.86 5.81 -5.86
CA GLU A 93 -6.35 4.74 -4.98
C GLU A 93 -5.36 3.57 -4.82
N PRO A 94 -4.72 3.05 -5.89
CA PRO A 94 -3.78 1.93 -5.74
C PRO A 94 -2.57 2.21 -4.84
N ASN A 95 -2.24 3.46 -4.54
CA ASN A 95 -1.17 3.81 -3.62
C ASN A 95 -1.58 3.69 -2.15
N ARG A 96 -2.87 3.61 -1.86
CA ARG A 96 -3.38 3.75 -0.48
C ARG A 96 -2.98 2.61 0.44
N GLY A 97 -2.85 1.40 -0.09
CA GLY A 97 -2.41 0.27 0.72
C GLY A 97 -1.04 0.51 1.34
N PHE A 98 -0.08 0.95 0.53
CA PHE A 98 1.25 1.32 1.02
C PHE A 98 1.20 2.44 2.05
N LEU A 99 0.46 3.51 1.74
CA LEU A 99 0.40 4.68 2.62
C LEU A 99 -0.29 4.35 3.96
N ARG A 100 -1.29 3.48 3.95
CA ARG A 100 -1.93 3.00 5.17
C ARG A 100 -0.96 2.20 6.04
N CYS A 101 -0.15 1.33 5.43
CA CYS A 101 0.86 0.57 6.16
C CYS A 101 1.92 1.50 6.75
N LEU A 102 2.39 2.47 5.99
CA LEU A 102 3.36 3.46 6.46
C LEU A 102 2.81 4.24 7.65
N ASN A 103 1.57 4.72 7.55
CA ASN A 103 0.93 5.45 8.62
C ASN A 103 0.77 4.61 9.89
N ALA A 104 0.47 3.33 9.76
CA ALA A 104 0.30 2.43 10.88
C ALA A 104 1.60 2.17 11.65
N LEU A 105 2.76 2.45 11.05
CA LEU A 105 4.08 2.26 11.68
C LEU A 105 4.53 3.48 12.50
N GLN A 106 3.79 4.57 12.45
CA GLN A 106 4.16 5.82 13.13
C GLN A 106 3.59 5.95 14.54
#